data_740f206184d78f9b8c48b92bccb98d63
#
_entry.id   740f206184d78f9b8c48b92bccb98d63
#
_cell.length_a   1.000
_cell.length_b   1.000
_cell.length_c   1.000
_cell.angle_alpha   90.00
_cell.angle_beta   90.00
_cell.angle_gamma   90.00
#
_symmetry.space_group_name_H-M   'P 1'
#
loop_
_entity.id
_entity.type
_entity.pdbx_description
1 polymer ?
#
loop_
_entity_poly.entity_id
_entity_poly.type
_entity_poly.pdbx_seq_one_letter_code
_entity_poly.pdbx_strand_id
1 'polypeptide(L)'
;MKVALVPGHTLTGKGTGATGYIDEGKENRILTDLIAKWLKQGGATVYTGKVDKSSNYLAEQCQIANKQDVDLAVQIHFNANKTTLNAMGTETIYKTNNGKVYAERVNDKLATVFENRGAKSDVRGLYWLRHTKAPAILIEVCFVDSKADTDYYIRHKDIVAKLIAEGILNKNINNEGVKQMYKHTIVYDGEVDKIPATVVGWGYNDGKILICDIKDYVPGQTENLYIVGGGACNKIGSITKEKYTMIKGNDRFDTLYKVLDFIDR
;
A
#
# COMPACT_ATOMS: atom_id res chain seq x y z
N MET A 1 12.44 -17.59 0.31
CA MET A 1 12.07 -17.19 1.66
C MET A 1 10.64 -17.66 1.95
N LYS A 2 10.41 -18.26 3.10
CA LYS A 2 9.09 -18.69 3.58
C LYS A 2 8.65 -17.74 4.71
N VAL A 3 7.48 -17.16 4.61
CA VAL A 3 6.95 -16.17 5.56
C VAL A 3 5.59 -16.62 6.09
N ALA A 4 5.43 -16.67 7.41
CA ALA A 4 4.10 -16.71 8.03
C ALA A 4 3.62 -15.28 8.26
N LEU A 5 2.44 -14.94 7.75
CA LEU A 5 1.86 -13.60 7.83
C LEU A 5 0.45 -13.69 8.41
N VAL A 6 0.26 -13.11 9.60
CA VAL A 6 -0.97 -13.24 10.38
C VAL A 6 -1.47 -11.85 10.80
N PRO A 7 -2.74 -11.48 10.55
CA PRO A 7 -3.29 -10.26 11.12
C PRO A 7 -3.44 -10.41 12.64
N GLY A 8 -3.09 -9.36 13.37
CA GLY A 8 -3.36 -9.28 14.80
C GLY A 8 -4.85 -9.23 15.11
N HIS A 9 -5.20 -9.37 16.38
CA HIS A 9 -6.56 -9.25 16.87
C HIS A 9 -7.59 -10.22 16.24
N THR A 10 -8.83 -10.12 16.72
CA THR A 10 -10.02 -10.79 16.18
C THR A 10 -10.94 -9.76 15.53
N LEU A 11 -11.94 -10.21 14.77
CA LEU A 11 -13.00 -9.32 14.26
C LEU A 11 -14.12 -9.12 15.27
N THR A 12 -14.40 -10.15 16.07
CA THR A 12 -15.53 -10.12 17.01
C THR A 12 -15.16 -10.84 18.32
N GLY A 13 -15.78 -10.41 19.40
CA GLY A 13 -15.58 -11.01 20.72
C GLY A 13 -14.35 -10.46 21.44
N LYS A 14 -13.53 -11.32 22.04
CA LYS A 14 -12.35 -10.91 22.81
C LYS A 14 -11.20 -10.53 21.87
N GLY A 15 -10.58 -9.39 22.12
CA GLY A 15 -9.32 -8.98 21.47
C GLY A 15 -9.50 -8.36 20.07
N THR A 16 -10.54 -7.57 19.87
CA THR A 16 -10.90 -6.94 18.59
C THR A 16 -9.97 -5.82 18.12
N GLY A 17 -9.01 -5.40 18.95
CA GLY A 17 -8.11 -4.32 18.58
C GLY A 17 -8.67 -2.93 18.86
N ALA A 18 -7.96 -1.91 18.41
CA ALA A 18 -8.32 -0.53 18.58
C ALA A 18 -9.22 -0.02 17.45
N THR A 19 -10.00 1.03 17.75
CA THR A 19 -10.83 1.73 16.77
C THR A 19 -10.64 3.24 16.92
N GLY A 20 -10.39 3.90 15.82
CA GLY A 20 -10.26 5.34 15.71
C GLY A 20 -10.87 5.82 14.41
N TYR A 21 -10.10 6.47 13.54
CA TYR A 21 -10.50 6.78 12.17
C TYR A 21 -10.58 5.52 11.27
N ILE A 22 -9.90 4.46 11.70
CA ILE A 22 -10.01 3.11 11.11
C ILE A 22 -10.22 2.07 12.21
N ASP A 23 -10.69 0.89 11.83
CA ASP A 23 -10.85 -0.29 12.68
C ASP A 23 -9.67 -1.23 12.45
N GLU A 24 -8.81 -1.39 13.46
CA GLU A 24 -7.60 -2.21 13.37
C GLU A 24 -7.90 -3.64 12.94
N GLY A 25 -8.90 -4.26 13.56
CA GLY A 25 -9.23 -5.66 13.27
C GLY A 25 -9.59 -5.90 11.79
N LYS A 26 -10.29 -4.94 11.17
CA LYS A 26 -10.64 -5.00 9.75
C LYS A 26 -9.44 -4.69 8.86
N GLU A 27 -8.71 -3.61 9.16
CA GLU A 27 -7.60 -3.15 8.33
C GLU A 27 -6.40 -4.10 8.37
N ASN A 28 -6.12 -4.74 9.51
CA ASN A 28 -5.12 -5.80 9.60
C ASN A 28 -5.33 -6.90 8.55
N ARG A 29 -6.57 -7.30 8.33
CA ARG A 29 -6.91 -8.37 7.38
C ARG A 29 -6.74 -7.94 5.94
N ILE A 30 -7.23 -6.75 5.61
CA ILE A 30 -7.08 -6.16 4.27
C ILE A 30 -5.58 -6.02 3.93
N LEU A 31 -4.82 -5.45 4.85
CA LEU A 31 -3.39 -5.22 4.63
C LEU A 31 -2.60 -6.53 4.56
N THR A 32 -2.93 -7.51 5.39
CA THR A 32 -2.31 -8.86 5.33
C THR A 32 -2.47 -9.49 3.95
N ASP A 33 -3.66 -9.42 3.35
CA ASP A 33 -3.91 -9.99 2.02
C ASP A 33 -3.09 -9.25 0.94
N LEU A 34 -2.98 -7.93 1.03
CA LEU A 34 -2.16 -7.12 0.11
C LEU A 34 -0.66 -7.42 0.26
N ILE A 35 -0.15 -7.51 1.50
CA ILE A 35 1.25 -7.87 1.76
C ILE A 35 1.55 -9.27 1.23
N ALA A 36 0.64 -10.24 1.44
CA ALA A 36 0.82 -11.60 0.94
C ALA A 36 0.92 -11.64 -0.59
N LYS A 37 0.15 -10.82 -1.30
CA LYS A 37 0.24 -10.64 -2.75
C LYS A 37 1.64 -10.15 -3.16
N TRP A 38 2.14 -9.07 -2.54
CA TRP A 38 3.44 -8.49 -2.85
C TRP A 38 4.61 -9.42 -2.49
N LEU A 39 4.54 -10.12 -1.36
CA LEU A 39 5.56 -11.12 -0.98
C LEU A 39 5.65 -12.25 -2.00
N LYS A 40 4.50 -12.78 -2.47
CA LYS A 40 4.46 -13.82 -3.50
C LYS A 40 5.03 -13.32 -4.82
N GLN A 41 4.68 -12.12 -5.22
CA GLN A 41 5.24 -11.46 -6.41
C GLN A 41 6.77 -11.28 -6.28
N GLY A 42 7.24 -10.97 -5.08
CA GLY A 42 8.67 -10.95 -4.75
C GLY A 42 9.31 -12.34 -4.63
N GLY A 43 8.62 -13.44 -4.94
CA GLY A 43 9.16 -14.80 -4.95
C GLY A 43 9.19 -15.50 -3.59
N ALA A 44 8.43 -14.99 -2.59
CA ALA A 44 8.31 -15.68 -1.31
C ALA A 44 7.18 -16.73 -1.33
N THR A 45 7.35 -17.78 -0.54
CA THR A 45 6.26 -18.67 -0.14
C THR A 45 5.58 -18.08 1.10
N VAL A 46 4.29 -17.81 1.03
CA VAL A 46 3.55 -17.13 2.11
C VAL A 46 2.47 -18.04 2.68
N TYR A 47 2.51 -18.22 3.98
CA TYR A 47 1.50 -18.92 4.76
C TYR A 47 0.69 -17.90 5.55
N THR A 48 -0.62 -17.84 5.31
CA THR A 48 -1.53 -16.92 5.99
C THR A 48 -2.58 -17.68 6.78
N GLY A 49 -3.15 -17.04 7.78
CA GLY A 49 -4.32 -17.52 8.50
C GLY A 49 -4.93 -16.39 9.31
N LYS A 50 -6.23 -16.49 9.59
CA LYS A 50 -7.01 -15.48 10.31
C LYS A 50 -7.73 -16.15 11.48
N VAL A 51 -7.78 -15.46 12.62
CA VAL A 51 -8.57 -15.86 13.79
C VAL A 51 -9.61 -14.77 14.01
N ASP A 52 -10.82 -14.97 13.47
CA ASP A 52 -11.85 -13.92 13.49
C ASP A 52 -12.65 -13.87 14.79
N LYS A 53 -12.71 -14.98 15.52
CA LYS A 53 -13.37 -15.08 16.83
C LYS A 53 -12.77 -16.24 17.62
N SER A 54 -12.16 -15.95 18.76
CA SER A 54 -11.69 -16.97 19.71
C SER A 54 -11.35 -16.32 21.05
N SER A 55 -11.59 -17.03 22.16
CA SER A 55 -11.10 -16.63 23.48
C SER A 55 -9.60 -16.87 23.65
N ASN A 56 -9.02 -17.75 22.82
CA ASN A 56 -7.61 -18.16 22.83
C ASN A 56 -6.84 -17.67 21.59
N TYR A 57 -7.30 -16.56 20.98
CA TYR A 57 -6.81 -16.07 19.68
C TYR A 57 -5.31 -15.88 19.61
N LEU A 58 -4.66 -15.45 20.70
CA LEU A 58 -3.20 -15.25 20.72
C LEU A 58 -2.44 -16.56 20.46
N ALA A 59 -2.83 -17.64 21.11
CA ALA A 59 -2.21 -18.95 20.91
C ALA A 59 -2.51 -19.51 19.51
N GLU A 60 -3.75 -19.36 19.04
CA GLU A 60 -4.16 -19.82 17.72
C GLU A 60 -3.42 -19.08 16.59
N GLN A 61 -3.21 -17.77 16.72
CA GLN A 61 -2.40 -16.99 15.78
C GLN A 61 -0.96 -17.49 15.74
N CYS A 62 -0.32 -17.74 16.90
CA CYS A 62 1.00 -18.35 16.94
C CYS A 62 1.05 -19.75 16.35
N GLN A 63 0.00 -20.57 16.55
CA GLN A 63 -0.08 -21.91 15.97
C GLN A 63 -0.12 -21.88 14.44
N ILE A 64 -0.77 -20.88 13.83
CA ILE A 64 -0.77 -20.70 12.36
C ILE A 64 0.68 -20.58 11.85
N ALA A 65 1.49 -19.74 12.46
CA ALA A 65 2.90 -19.59 12.09
C ALA A 65 3.73 -20.83 12.42
N ASN A 66 3.53 -21.43 13.60
CA ASN A 66 4.32 -22.54 14.12
C ASN A 66 4.05 -23.89 13.44
N LYS A 67 2.96 -24.02 12.69
CA LYS A 67 2.66 -25.20 11.87
C LYS A 67 3.57 -25.34 10.65
N GLN A 68 4.23 -24.25 10.27
CA GLN A 68 5.07 -24.19 9.09
C GLN A 68 6.54 -23.96 9.50
N ASP A 69 7.45 -24.53 8.73
CA ASP A 69 8.88 -24.20 8.83
C ASP A 69 9.13 -22.93 8.00
N VAL A 70 9.14 -21.77 8.66
CA VAL A 70 9.27 -20.45 8.04
C VAL A 70 10.53 -19.74 8.48
N ASP A 71 11.05 -18.88 7.59
CA ASP A 71 12.21 -18.03 7.87
C ASP A 71 11.87 -16.82 8.73
N LEU A 72 10.61 -16.38 8.66
CA LEU A 72 10.10 -15.22 9.39
C LEU A 72 8.60 -15.36 9.69
N ALA A 73 8.20 -15.00 10.91
CA ALA A 73 6.81 -14.82 11.33
C ALA A 73 6.50 -13.33 11.50
N VAL A 74 5.46 -12.85 10.81
CA VAL A 74 5.06 -11.44 10.78
C VAL A 74 3.63 -11.30 11.28
N GLN A 75 3.41 -10.41 12.24
CA GLN A 75 2.07 -10.02 12.68
C GLN A 75 1.81 -8.55 12.33
N ILE A 76 0.61 -8.26 11.80
CA ILE A 76 0.20 -6.93 11.39
C ILE A 76 -0.73 -6.33 12.43
N HIS A 77 -0.40 -5.13 12.87
CA HIS A 77 -1.12 -4.32 13.82
C HIS A 77 -1.19 -2.86 13.39
N PHE A 78 -2.07 -2.11 14.02
CA PHE A 78 -2.11 -0.65 14.01
C PHE A 78 -2.10 -0.14 15.45
N ASN A 79 -1.28 0.84 15.73
CA ASN A 79 -1.11 1.40 17.05
C ASN A 79 -2.29 2.31 17.45
N ALA A 80 -2.42 2.59 18.73
CA ALA A 80 -3.42 3.53 19.26
C ALA A 80 -2.84 4.36 20.41
N ASN A 81 -3.30 5.61 20.52
CA ASN A 81 -2.96 6.49 21.63
C ASN A 81 -4.13 7.47 21.90
N LYS A 82 -3.98 8.72 21.57
CA LYS A 82 -5.01 9.76 21.67
C LYS A 82 -5.34 10.31 20.30
N THR A 83 -6.63 10.48 20.02
CA THR A 83 -7.10 11.06 18.76
C THR A 83 -6.43 12.40 18.46
N THR A 84 -5.88 12.52 17.26
CA THR A 84 -5.14 13.69 16.78
C THR A 84 -5.30 13.90 15.29
N LEU A 85 -5.10 15.12 14.83
CA LEU A 85 -5.01 15.43 13.39
C LEU A 85 -3.59 15.24 12.85
N ASN A 86 -2.58 15.21 13.73
CA ASN A 86 -1.16 15.13 13.36
C ASN A 86 -0.71 13.69 13.10
N ALA A 87 0.34 13.53 12.33
CA ALA A 87 1.01 12.26 12.14
C ALA A 87 1.61 11.74 13.45
N MET A 88 1.58 10.43 13.64
CA MET A 88 2.14 9.74 14.80
C MET A 88 3.16 8.67 14.42
N GLY A 89 3.09 8.16 13.19
CA GLY A 89 4.12 7.37 12.57
C GLY A 89 4.03 5.86 12.74
N THR A 90 5.11 5.17 12.38
CA THR A 90 5.25 3.71 12.31
C THR A 90 6.33 3.20 13.24
N GLU A 91 6.14 2.00 13.79
CA GLU A 91 7.15 1.27 14.56
C GLU A 91 7.05 -0.24 14.32
N THR A 92 8.19 -0.92 14.36
CA THR A 92 8.23 -2.38 14.22
C THR A 92 8.91 -3.01 15.42
N ILE A 93 8.26 -3.99 16.04
CA ILE A 93 8.68 -4.57 17.31
C ILE A 93 9.30 -5.95 17.06
N TYR A 94 10.41 -6.24 17.71
CA TYR A 94 11.12 -7.50 17.65
C TYR A 94 11.57 -7.97 19.04
N LYS A 95 11.91 -9.25 19.18
CA LYS A 95 12.47 -9.82 20.41
C LYS A 95 13.89 -10.34 20.24
N THR A 96 14.22 -10.95 19.13
CA THR A 96 15.50 -11.60 18.85
C THR A 96 16.36 -10.76 17.91
N ASN A 97 17.69 -10.97 17.93
CA ASN A 97 18.59 -10.30 16.99
C ASN A 97 18.27 -10.64 15.53
N ASN A 98 17.83 -11.86 15.25
CA ASN A 98 17.39 -12.24 13.91
C ASN A 98 16.10 -11.47 13.50
N GLY A 99 15.16 -11.30 14.41
CA GLY A 99 13.97 -10.48 14.19
C GLY A 99 14.30 -9.00 14.01
N LYS A 100 15.31 -8.47 14.74
CA LYS A 100 15.76 -7.08 14.64
C LYS A 100 16.09 -6.68 13.20
N VAL A 101 16.82 -7.50 12.48
CA VAL A 101 17.25 -7.22 11.10
C VAL A 101 16.04 -7.00 10.17
N TYR A 102 14.99 -7.80 10.33
CA TYR A 102 13.76 -7.63 9.55
C TYR A 102 12.96 -6.41 10.02
N ALA A 103 12.90 -6.19 11.33
CA ALA A 103 12.17 -5.05 11.92
C ALA A 103 12.76 -3.72 11.44
N GLU A 104 14.08 -3.56 11.45
CA GLU A 104 14.76 -2.36 10.95
C GLU A 104 14.46 -2.12 9.48
N ARG A 105 14.60 -3.12 8.61
CA ARG A 105 14.31 -2.99 7.17
C ARG A 105 12.87 -2.61 6.88
N VAL A 106 11.92 -3.24 7.57
CA VAL A 106 10.48 -2.92 7.38
C VAL A 106 10.19 -1.52 7.88
N ASN A 107 10.71 -1.16 9.05
CA ASN A 107 10.51 0.17 9.62
C ASN A 107 11.10 1.27 8.72
N ASP A 108 12.31 1.07 8.20
CA ASP A 108 12.97 2.02 7.29
C ASP A 108 12.15 2.25 6.00
N LYS A 109 11.56 1.18 5.45
CA LYS A 109 10.67 1.29 4.28
C LYS A 109 9.39 2.06 4.63
N LEU A 110 8.74 1.75 5.75
CA LEU A 110 7.54 2.46 6.18
C LEU A 110 7.82 3.92 6.58
N ALA A 111 9.00 4.21 7.11
CA ALA A 111 9.44 5.56 7.45
C ALA A 111 9.64 6.48 6.23
N THR A 112 9.57 5.96 5.03
CA THR A 112 9.55 6.79 3.80
C THR A 112 8.19 7.50 3.60
N VAL A 113 7.15 7.04 4.29
CA VAL A 113 5.77 7.55 4.13
C VAL A 113 5.08 7.89 5.46
N PHE A 114 5.58 7.40 6.59
CA PHE A 114 5.12 7.70 7.94
C PHE A 114 6.26 8.28 8.78
N GLU A 115 5.94 8.98 9.86
CA GLU A 115 6.95 9.39 10.83
C GLU A 115 7.68 8.18 11.42
N ASN A 116 9.01 8.29 11.52
CA ASN A 116 9.87 7.20 11.97
C ASN A 116 9.91 7.10 13.49
N ARG A 117 9.31 6.07 14.06
CA ARG A 117 9.42 5.75 15.49
C ARG A 117 10.47 4.66 15.77
N GLY A 118 11.02 4.05 14.73
CA GLY A 118 12.09 3.06 14.78
C GLY A 118 11.66 1.62 15.04
N ALA A 119 12.59 0.72 14.79
CA ALA A 119 12.49 -0.66 15.25
C ALA A 119 12.79 -0.75 16.74
N LYS A 120 11.93 -1.45 17.52
CA LYS A 120 12.01 -1.49 18.99
C LYS A 120 12.10 -2.90 19.53
N SER A 121 12.92 -3.09 20.55
CA SER A 121 12.93 -4.34 21.30
C SER A 121 11.63 -4.48 22.11
N ASP A 122 11.09 -5.69 22.16
CA ASP A 122 9.90 -5.99 22.95
C ASP A 122 10.19 -5.91 24.45
N VAL A 123 9.71 -4.85 25.09
CA VAL A 123 9.72 -4.66 26.55
C VAL A 123 8.36 -5.02 27.19
N ARG A 124 7.32 -5.22 26.40
CA ARG A 124 5.95 -5.52 26.86
C ARG A 124 5.69 -7.01 27.04
N GLY A 125 6.51 -7.85 26.44
CA GLY A 125 6.34 -9.30 26.48
C GLY A 125 5.22 -9.79 25.58
N LEU A 126 5.14 -9.26 24.38
CA LEU A 126 4.10 -9.57 23.40
C LEU A 126 4.04 -11.06 23.09
N TYR A 127 2.84 -11.62 23.19
CA TYR A 127 2.61 -13.06 23.05
C TYR A 127 3.15 -13.62 21.74
N TRP A 128 2.88 -12.95 20.63
CA TRP A 128 3.38 -13.30 19.31
C TRP A 128 4.90 -13.49 19.27
N LEU A 129 5.64 -12.50 19.78
CA LEU A 129 7.11 -12.49 19.76
C LEU A 129 7.75 -13.50 20.72
N ARG A 130 6.98 -14.00 21.69
CA ARG A 130 7.45 -14.98 22.67
C ARG A 130 7.13 -16.42 22.31
N HIS A 131 6.05 -16.66 21.53
CA HIS A 131 5.53 -18.02 21.30
C HIS A 131 5.62 -18.46 19.85
N THR A 132 6.15 -17.65 18.94
CA THR A 132 6.55 -18.09 17.60
C THR A 132 7.92 -18.75 17.63
N LYS A 133 8.10 -19.82 16.86
CA LYS A 133 9.35 -20.59 16.77
C LYS A 133 10.40 -19.91 15.89
N ALA A 134 9.94 -19.35 14.76
CA ALA A 134 10.78 -18.59 13.84
C ALA A 134 11.14 -17.21 14.40
N PRO A 135 12.17 -16.53 13.88
CA PRO A 135 12.33 -15.09 14.06
C PRO A 135 11.03 -14.38 13.80
N ALA A 136 10.61 -13.47 14.70
CA ALA A 136 9.32 -12.85 14.62
C ALA A 136 9.39 -11.34 14.75
N ILE A 137 8.53 -10.64 14.00
CA ILE A 137 8.28 -9.20 14.11
C ILE A 137 6.78 -8.92 14.24
N LEU A 138 6.47 -7.78 14.88
CA LEU A 138 5.13 -7.22 14.96
C LEU A 138 5.20 -5.79 14.42
N ILE A 139 4.41 -5.50 13.40
CA ILE A 139 4.42 -4.21 12.70
C ILE A 139 3.23 -3.39 13.16
N GLU A 140 3.51 -2.26 13.81
CA GLU A 140 2.54 -1.20 14.10
C GLU A 140 2.60 -0.22 12.91
N VAL A 141 1.75 -0.44 11.93
CA VAL A 141 1.82 0.22 10.60
C VAL A 141 1.70 1.73 10.71
N CYS A 142 0.69 2.19 11.43
CA CYS A 142 0.45 3.57 11.81
C CYS A 142 -0.57 3.62 12.95
N PHE A 143 -0.98 4.80 13.40
CA PHE A 143 -1.94 4.93 14.50
C PHE A 143 -3.38 5.05 13.98
N VAL A 144 -4.30 4.22 14.51
CA VAL A 144 -5.73 4.24 14.13
C VAL A 144 -6.41 5.58 14.43
N ASP A 145 -5.92 6.32 15.42
CA ASP A 145 -6.43 7.58 15.94
C ASP A 145 -5.65 8.82 15.48
N SER A 146 -4.70 8.65 14.55
CA SER A 146 -4.05 9.73 13.80
C SER A 146 -4.76 9.96 12.46
N LYS A 147 -5.33 11.15 12.28
CA LYS A 147 -6.01 11.52 11.02
C LYS A 147 -5.04 11.54 9.84
N ALA A 148 -3.86 12.13 10.02
CA ALA A 148 -2.86 12.23 8.96
C ALA A 148 -2.37 10.86 8.50
N ASP A 149 -2.04 9.96 9.45
CA ASP A 149 -1.57 8.62 9.14
C ASP A 149 -2.66 7.79 8.42
N THR A 150 -3.88 7.82 8.97
CA THR A 150 -4.99 7.03 8.42
C THR A 150 -5.45 7.52 7.06
N ASP A 151 -5.45 8.84 6.81
CA ASP A 151 -5.76 9.40 5.49
C ASP A 151 -4.74 8.98 4.44
N TYR A 152 -3.45 8.94 4.80
CA TYR A 152 -2.43 8.42 3.90
C TYR A 152 -2.64 6.91 3.66
N TYR A 153 -2.77 6.13 4.72
CA TYR A 153 -2.95 4.69 4.65
C TYR A 153 -4.16 4.28 3.79
N ILE A 154 -5.33 4.88 4.02
CA ILE A 154 -6.55 4.56 3.28
C ILE A 154 -6.37 4.78 1.77
N ARG A 155 -5.71 5.85 1.39
CA ARG A 155 -5.47 6.18 -0.03
C ARG A 155 -4.38 5.33 -0.67
N HIS A 156 -3.46 4.76 0.12
CA HIS A 156 -2.23 4.13 -0.36
C HIS A 156 -1.97 2.72 0.20
N LYS A 157 -3.03 1.96 0.55
CA LYS A 157 -2.91 0.61 1.16
C LYS A 157 -1.98 -0.32 0.39
N ASP A 158 -2.05 -0.32 -0.93
CA ASP A 158 -1.21 -1.18 -1.78
C ASP A 158 0.27 -0.76 -1.76
N ILE A 159 0.55 0.56 -1.70
CA ILE A 159 1.91 1.09 -1.53
C ILE A 159 2.47 0.68 -0.16
N VAL A 160 1.70 0.85 0.92
CA VAL A 160 2.11 0.44 2.26
C VAL A 160 2.40 -1.06 2.33
N ALA A 161 1.54 -1.88 1.73
CA ALA A 161 1.75 -3.33 1.63
C ALA A 161 3.03 -3.68 0.87
N LYS A 162 3.31 -2.99 -0.24
CA LYS A 162 4.52 -3.16 -1.02
C LYS A 162 5.77 -2.80 -0.23
N LEU A 163 5.77 -1.66 0.47
CA LEU A 163 6.90 -1.24 1.31
C LEU A 163 7.22 -2.27 2.40
N ILE A 164 6.20 -2.84 3.05
CA ILE A 164 6.38 -3.92 4.03
C ILE A 164 7.01 -5.14 3.37
N ALA A 165 6.49 -5.59 2.23
CA ALA A 165 7.03 -6.74 1.52
C ALA A 165 8.47 -6.53 1.05
N GLU A 166 8.82 -5.34 0.56
CA GLU A 166 10.18 -4.96 0.18
C GLU A 166 11.14 -4.97 1.36
N GLY A 167 10.71 -4.46 2.52
CA GLY A 167 11.48 -4.51 3.77
C GLY A 167 11.74 -5.95 4.23
N ILE A 168 10.72 -6.81 4.19
CA ILE A 168 10.85 -8.24 4.52
C ILE A 168 11.83 -8.93 3.58
N LEU A 169 11.71 -8.74 2.27
CA LEU A 169 12.53 -9.41 1.26
C LEU A 169 13.89 -8.75 1.03
N ASN A 170 14.13 -7.58 1.61
CA ASN A 170 15.33 -6.77 1.38
C ASN A 170 15.64 -6.53 -0.10
N LYS A 171 14.60 -6.25 -0.89
CA LYS A 171 14.73 -5.94 -2.32
C LYS A 171 13.54 -5.12 -2.80
N ASN A 172 13.73 -4.34 -3.84
CA ASN A 172 12.63 -3.68 -4.51
C ASN A 172 11.83 -4.72 -5.31
N ILE A 173 10.51 -4.63 -5.23
CA ILE A 173 9.60 -5.48 -6.00
C ILE A 173 9.08 -4.65 -7.17
N ASN A 174 9.51 -5.02 -8.38
CA ASN A 174 8.98 -4.36 -9.57
C ASN A 174 7.51 -4.70 -9.74
N ASN A 175 6.74 -3.80 -10.31
CA ASN A 175 5.32 -4.01 -10.62
C ASN A 175 5.09 -5.04 -11.74
N GLU A 176 6.06 -5.91 -12.03
CA GLU A 176 5.99 -6.93 -13.05
C GLU A 176 5.11 -8.10 -12.62
N GLY A 177 3.80 -7.90 -12.49
CA GLY A 177 2.96 -9.05 -12.14
C GLY A 177 1.45 -8.84 -12.12
N VAL A 178 0.98 -7.63 -11.97
CA VAL A 178 -0.41 -7.28 -12.28
C VAL A 178 -0.37 -5.94 -12.99
N LYS A 179 -0.16 -5.99 -14.31
CA LYS A 179 -0.53 -4.86 -15.14
C LYS A 179 -2.03 -4.69 -14.94
N GLN A 180 -2.42 -3.78 -14.04
CA GLN A 180 -3.80 -3.32 -14.04
C GLN A 180 -3.96 -2.58 -15.37
N MET A 181 -4.47 -3.28 -16.37
CA MET A 181 -4.72 -2.68 -17.66
C MET A 181 -5.91 -1.76 -17.53
N TYR A 182 -5.66 -0.49 -17.79
CA TYR A 182 -6.72 0.49 -18.01
C TYR A 182 -7.06 0.50 -19.49
N LYS A 183 -8.34 0.59 -19.82
CA LYS A 183 -8.74 0.75 -21.20
C LYS A 183 -8.34 2.13 -21.71
N HIS A 184 -8.46 3.13 -20.84
CA HIS A 184 -8.09 4.50 -21.13
C HIS A 184 -7.25 5.08 -19.98
N THR A 185 -6.09 5.65 -20.29
CA THR A 185 -5.30 6.43 -19.35
C THR A 185 -5.14 7.86 -19.87
N ILE A 186 -5.51 8.82 -19.04
CA ILE A 186 -5.41 10.24 -19.34
C ILE A 186 -4.36 10.86 -18.40
N VAL A 187 -3.28 11.38 -18.99
CA VAL A 187 -2.15 11.94 -18.25
C VAL A 187 -2.12 13.45 -18.42
N TYR A 188 -1.97 14.17 -17.32
CA TYR A 188 -1.85 15.63 -17.26
C TYR A 188 -0.63 16.06 -16.43
N ASP A 189 -0.30 17.35 -16.41
CA ASP A 189 0.81 17.91 -15.63
C ASP A 189 0.34 19.11 -14.79
N GLY A 190 0.13 18.90 -13.48
CA GLY A 190 -0.30 19.89 -12.53
C GLY A 190 -1.81 20.22 -12.55
N GLU A 191 -2.25 21.04 -11.61
CA GLU A 191 -3.68 21.26 -11.33
C GLU A 191 -4.44 21.97 -12.48
N VAL A 192 -3.74 22.76 -13.30
CA VAL A 192 -4.39 23.50 -14.42
C VAL A 192 -4.90 22.55 -15.50
N ASP A 193 -4.12 21.54 -15.87
CA ASP A 193 -4.47 20.58 -16.93
C ASP A 193 -5.32 19.41 -16.41
N LYS A 194 -5.53 19.31 -15.10
CA LYS A 194 -6.35 18.27 -14.46
C LYS A 194 -7.83 18.33 -14.86
N ILE A 195 -8.40 19.54 -14.99
CA ILE A 195 -9.80 19.72 -15.39
C ILE A 195 -10.02 19.21 -16.82
N PRO A 196 -9.30 19.68 -17.85
CA PRO A 196 -9.46 19.16 -19.21
C PRO A 196 -9.16 17.66 -19.30
N ALA A 197 -8.21 17.13 -18.56
CA ALA A 197 -7.95 15.69 -18.49
C ALA A 197 -9.14 14.91 -17.89
N THR A 198 -9.80 15.46 -16.88
CA THR A 198 -11.01 14.86 -16.31
C THR A 198 -12.16 14.85 -17.31
N VAL A 199 -12.32 15.91 -18.09
CA VAL A 199 -13.35 15.99 -19.15
C VAL A 199 -13.12 14.93 -20.23
N VAL A 200 -11.86 14.67 -20.63
CA VAL A 200 -11.53 13.53 -21.52
C VAL A 200 -12.02 12.21 -20.95
N GLY A 201 -11.81 12.00 -19.64
CA GLY A 201 -12.26 10.79 -18.95
C GLY A 201 -13.78 10.60 -18.97
N TRP A 202 -14.56 11.68 -18.95
CA TRP A 202 -16.02 11.61 -19.03
C TRP A 202 -16.53 11.12 -20.41
N GLY A 203 -15.73 11.26 -21.47
CA GLY A 203 -16.06 10.75 -22.79
C GLY A 203 -16.03 9.23 -22.92
N TYR A 204 -15.62 8.50 -21.87
CA TYR A 204 -15.49 7.04 -21.89
C TYR A 204 -16.33 6.39 -20.78
N ASN A 205 -17.02 5.30 -21.11
CA ASN A 205 -17.80 4.48 -20.19
C ASN A 205 -17.60 2.97 -20.41
N ASP A 206 -16.63 2.60 -21.24
CA ASP A 206 -16.48 1.26 -21.80
C ASP A 206 -15.34 0.45 -21.16
N GLY A 207 -14.84 0.85 -20.01
CA GLY A 207 -13.79 0.13 -19.29
C GLY A 207 -13.21 0.89 -18.10
N LYS A 208 -12.10 0.38 -17.57
CA LYS A 208 -11.38 1.04 -16.49
C LYS A 208 -10.62 2.26 -17.00
N ILE A 209 -10.85 3.40 -16.38
CA ILE A 209 -10.22 4.67 -16.71
C ILE A 209 -9.25 5.06 -15.59
N LEU A 210 -8.04 5.51 -15.95
CA LEU A 210 -7.09 6.17 -15.07
C LEU A 210 -6.89 7.62 -15.51
N ILE A 211 -7.05 8.57 -14.59
CA ILE A 211 -6.68 9.96 -14.80
C ILE A 211 -5.61 10.27 -13.77
N CYS A 212 -4.39 10.57 -14.20
CA CYS A 212 -3.26 10.76 -13.30
C CYS A 212 -2.34 11.92 -13.73
N ASP A 213 -1.65 12.49 -12.74
CA ASP A 213 -0.56 13.40 -12.99
C ASP A 213 0.61 12.64 -13.65
N ILE A 214 1.38 13.32 -14.50
CA ILE A 214 2.50 12.71 -15.25
C ILE A 214 3.58 12.12 -14.34
N LYS A 215 3.75 12.66 -13.14
CA LYS A 215 4.68 12.12 -12.13
C LYS A 215 4.25 10.74 -11.59
N ASP A 216 2.95 10.43 -11.64
CA ASP A 216 2.35 9.20 -11.14
C ASP A 216 2.08 8.18 -12.27
N TYR A 217 2.35 8.56 -13.52
CA TYR A 217 2.12 7.71 -14.69
C TYR A 217 3.13 6.56 -14.76
N VAL A 218 2.62 5.34 -14.93
CA VAL A 218 3.42 4.12 -15.10
C VAL A 218 3.20 3.55 -16.50
N PRO A 219 4.23 3.52 -17.37
CA PRO A 219 4.13 2.96 -18.72
C PRO A 219 3.71 1.49 -18.77
N GLY A 220 3.02 1.10 -19.82
CA GLY A 220 2.66 -0.29 -20.10
C GLY A 220 1.42 -0.79 -19.36
N GLN A 221 0.58 0.11 -18.84
CA GLN A 221 -0.63 -0.22 -18.07
C GLN A 221 -1.93 0.23 -18.77
N THR A 222 -1.88 0.60 -20.02
CA THR A 222 -3.05 1.12 -20.75
C THR A 222 -3.16 0.57 -22.16
N GLU A 223 -4.38 0.44 -22.66
CA GLU A 223 -4.64 0.17 -24.06
C GLU A 223 -4.62 1.45 -24.90
N ASN A 224 -5.22 2.53 -24.34
CA ASN A 224 -5.30 3.83 -25.00
C ASN A 224 -4.74 4.91 -24.07
N LEU A 225 -3.73 5.63 -24.54
CA LEU A 225 -3.03 6.66 -23.79
C LEU A 225 -3.31 8.05 -24.37
N TYR A 226 -3.80 8.95 -23.54
CA TYR A 226 -4.10 10.34 -23.88
C TYR A 226 -3.27 11.28 -23.02
N ILE A 227 -2.64 12.27 -23.65
CA ILE A 227 -1.79 13.25 -22.98
C ILE A 227 -2.43 14.61 -23.14
N VAL A 228 -2.81 15.23 -22.03
CA VAL A 228 -3.60 16.46 -22.00
C VAL A 228 -2.79 17.61 -21.41
N GLY A 229 -2.76 18.73 -22.17
CA GLY A 229 -2.07 19.95 -21.77
C GLY A 229 -0.62 20.02 -22.21
N GLY A 230 -0.10 21.25 -22.24
CA GLY A 230 1.24 21.54 -22.75
C GLY A 230 2.36 20.91 -21.93
N GLY A 231 2.23 20.94 -20.60
CA GLY A 231 3.22 20.38 -19.67
C GLY A 231 3.45 18.89 -19.88
N ALA A 232 2.37 18.10 -19.87
CA ALA A 232 2.43 16.65 -20.07
C ALA A 232 2.91 16.30 -21.48
N CYS A 233 2.40 16.99 -22.51
CA CYS A 233 2.81 16.76 -23.92
C CYS A 233 4.30 16.98 -24.16
N ASN A 234 4.93 17.91 -23.45
CA ASN A 234 6.36 18.17 -23.58
C ASN A 234 7.25 17.12 -22.87
N LYS A 235 6.74 16.46 -21.85
CA LYS A 235 7.50 15.53 -21.00
C LYS A 235 7.33 14.07 -21.40
N ILE A 236 6.18 13.67 -21.95
CA ILE A 236 5.80 12.27 -22.11
C ILE A 236 6.77 11.46 -22.96
N GLY A 237 7.37 12.06 -24.00
CA GLY A 237 8.30 11.38 -24.90
C GLY A 237 9.61 10.92 -24.23
N SER A 238 9.97 11.49 -23.08
CA SER A 238 11.11 11.04 -22.25
C SER A 238 10.73 9.93 -21.28
N ILE A 239 9.43 9.70 -21.05
CA ILE A 239 8.90 8.75 -20.04
C ILE A 239 8.50 7.43 -20.70
N THR A 240 7.87 7.47 -21.87
CA THR A 240 7.38 6.26 -22.55
C THR A 240 7.62 6.28 -24.06
N LYS A 241 7.67 5.07 -24.66
CA LYS A 241 7.67 4.86 -26.11
C LYS A 241 6.31 4.32 -26.59
N GLU A 242 5.32 4.24 -25.72
CA GLU A 242 3.98 3.82 -26.09
C GLU A 242 3.36 4.80 -27.09
N LYS A 243 2.44 4.29 -27.90
CA LYS A 243 1.64 5.14 -28.80
C LYS A 243 0.63 5.93 -27.96
N TYR A 244 0.53 7.22 -28.18
CA TYR A 244 -0.38 8.10 -27.44
C TYR A 244 -1.02 9.17 -28.33
N THR A 245 -2.15 9.69 -27.88
CA THR A 245 -2.85 10.83 -28.48
C THR A 245 -2.58 12.07 -27.65
N MET A 246 -2.10 13.14 -28.26
CA MET A 246 -1.90 14.44 -27.60
C MET A 246 -3.09 15.35 -27.83
N ILE A 247 -3.56 15.99 -26.75
CA ILE A 247 -4.64 16.99 -26.74
C ILE A 247 -4.10 18.22 -26.05
N LYS A 248 -3.67 19.22 -26.82
CA LYS A 248 -3.17 20.49 -26.31
C LYS A 248 -3.57 21.65 -27.19
N GLY A 249 -3.88 22.77 -26.58
CA GLY A 249 -4.09 24.05 -27.22
C GLY A 249 -2.89 24.98 -27.11
N ASN A 250 -3.06 26.21 -27.58
CA ASN A 250 -2.10 27.30 -27.44
C ASN A 250 -2.08 27.84 -26.01
N ASP A 251 -3.21 27.73 -25.31
CA ASP A 251 -3.37 28.04 -23.89
C ASP A 251 -4.33 27.04 -23.22
N ARG A 252 -4.62 27.27 -21.93
CA ARG A 252 -5.49 26.39 -21.12
C ARG A 252 -6.93 26.35 -21.64
N PHE A 253 -7.46 27.45 -22.18
CA PHE A 253 -8.84 27.50 -22.69
C PHE A 253 -8.93 26.80 -24.04
N ASP A 254 -7.96 27.04 -24.93
CA ASP A 254 -7.84 26.33 -26.21
C ASP A 254 -7.66 24.83 -26.00
N THR A 255 -6.91 24.42 -24.97
CA THR A 255 -6.81 23.02 -24.55
C THR A 255 -8.17 22.44 -24.18
N LEU A 256 -8.98 23.17 -23.40
CA LEU A 256 -10.33 22.72 -23.02
C LEU A 256 -11.27 22.62 -24.24
N TYR A 257 -11.23 23.60 -25.16
CA TYR A 257 -12.02 23.52 -26.41
C TYR A 257 -11.63 22.30 -27.24
N LYS A 258 -10.34 22.01 -27.40
CA LYS A 258 -9.87 20.80 -28.13
C LYS A 258 -10.27 19.51 -27.43
N VAL A 259 -10.35 19.50 -26.13
CA VAL A 259 -10.89 18.34 -25.37
C VAL A 259 -12.36 18.14 -25.68
N LEU A 260 -13.18 19.19 -25.67
CA LEU A 260 -14.61 19.09 -25.99
C LEU A 260 -14.80 18.59 -27.43
N ASP A 261 -14.09 19.15 -28.41
CA ASP A 261 -14.11 18.66 -29.80
C ASP A 261 -13.66 17.18 -29.91
N PHE A 262 -12.75 16.77 -29.06
CA PHE A 262 -12.23 15.40 -29.07
C PHE A 262 -13.25 14.38 -28.58
N ILE A 263 -14.01 14.71 -27.53
CA ILE A 263 -15.00 13.79 -26.94
C ILE A 263 -16.36 13.77 -27.68
N ASP A 264 -16.64 14.79 -28.48
CA ASP A 264 -17.85 14.87 -29.33
C ASP A 264 -17.78 14.03 -30.63
N ARG A 265 -16.74 13.20 -30.81
CA ARG A 265 -16.49 12.37 -32.00
C ARG A 265 -17.13 11.00 -31.97
#